data_e2ff91f9d5fa0563e6ab614026e081f9
#
_entry.id   e2ff91f9d5fa0563e6ab614026e081f9
#
_cell.length_a   1.000
_cell.length_b   1.000
_cell.length_c   1.000
_cell.angle_alpha   90.00
_cell.angle_beta   90.00
_cell.angle_gamma   90.00
#
_symmetry.space_group_name_H-M   'P 1'
#
loop_
_entity.id
_entity.type
_entity.pdbx_description
1 polymer ?
#
loop_
_entity_poly.entity_id
_entity_poly.type
_entity_poly.pdbx_seq_one_letter_code
_entity_poly.pdbx_strand_id
1 'polypeptide(L)'
;MYTFKTLKLVPSENDLQLTEVIDLRSDTVTKPDVHMRQAMFDAEVGDDGYGEDPTINLLEEKASKLFEKEAAIFLPSGLMGNLIAMMVHSKQRGGEVIVGHKSHILLWEQGGASQIAGLQMREVKNLDDGTLDMTELLGKIRPEFPDPHEPYTTLVCIENTHNYCGGTILPVEWIDQLGKLTKEKNIPLHMDGARVFNAAVGLGVPVSRIVKHCDSVTFCLSKGLGAPIGSILIGEKLFIEKSRRIRKVLGGAMRQAGIVAAAGLYALDNCVERLADDHRNAKKIAYAIQRMASPNVTVNLDALDTNILLVNINPSGVDAKYFVSELIKVDADEGDSKSNNKIRSTAVRIAQINNARVRFVTHKNITDKDLDMAIEKI
;
A
#
# COMPACT_ATOMS: atom_id res chain seq x y z
N MET A 1 -14.62 -1.18 -10.21
CA MET A 1 -14.10 -0.55 -11.43
C MET A 1 -13.75 0.88 -11.05
N TYR A 2 -12.46 1.19 -10.80
CA TYR A 2 -12.03 2.57 -10.68
C TYR A 2 -12.28 3.21 -12.05
N THR A 3 -13.43 3.81 -12.25
CA THR A 3 -13.61 4.72 -13.36
C THR A 3 -12.80 5.96 -13.01
N PHE A 4 -11.51 5.97 -13.40
CA PHE A 4 -10.79 7.20 -13.70
C PHE A 4 -11.42 7.87 -14.93
N LYS A 5 -12.73 7.98 -14.98
CA LYS A 5 -13.30 9.08 -15.68
C LYS A 5 -12.88 10.29 -14.87
N THR A 6 -11.83 10.94 -15.35
CA THR A 6 -11.52 12.30 -15.00
C THR A 6 -12.84 13.06 -15.09
N LEU A 7 -13.56 13.14 -13.95
CA LEU A 7 -14.47 14.27 -13.78
C LEU A 7 -13.53 15.46 -13.97
N LYS A 8 -13.66 16.17 -15.09
CA LYS A 8 -13.15 17.52 -15.27
C LYS A 8 -13.91 18.45 -14.29
N LEU A 9 -13.69 18.22 -13.02
CA LEU A 9 -13.91 19.14 -11.93
C LEU A 9 -12.52 19.53 -11.43
N VAL A 10 -11.62 19.83 -12.37
CA VAL A 10 -10.49 20.68 -12.09
C VAL A 10 -11.07 22.08 -12.20
N PRO A 11 -11.15 22.85 -11.10
CA PRO A 11 -11.39 24.28 -11.17
C PRO A 11 -10.45 24.86 -12.23
N SER A 12 -10.84 25.89 -12.97
CA SER A 12 -9.94 26.57 -13.89
C SER A 12 -8.68 27.02 -13.13
N GLU A 13 -7.54 27.23 -13.80
CA GLU A 13 -6.30 27.68 -13.13
C GLU A 13 -6.52 28.94 -12.26
N ASN A 14 -7.52 29.78 -12.56
CA ASN A 14 -7.89 30.92 -11.76
C ASN A 14 -8.68 30.57 -10.49
N ASP A 15 -9.41 29.46 -10.47
CA ASP A 15 -10.15 28.98 -9.29
C ASP A 15 -9.23 28.24 -8.31
N LEU A 16 -8.09 27.69 -8.78
CA LEU A 16 -7.10 26.96 -7.96
C LEU A 16 -6.31 27.87 -7.00
N GLN A 17 -6.28 29.19 -7.21
CA GLN A 17 -5.53 30.11 -6.34
C GLN A 17 -6.20 30.39 -4.98
N LEU A 18 -7.48 30.04 -4.82
CA LEU A 18 -8.25 30.32 -3.59
C LEU A 18 -8.77 29.05 -2.90
N THR A 19 -8.60 27.87 -3.48
CA THR A 19 -9.16 26.61 -2.95
C THR A 19 -8.08 25.82 -2.22
N GLU A 20 -8.27 25.61 -0.92
CA GLU A 20 -7.46 24.69 -0.14
C GLU A 20 -7.92 23.25 -0.44
N VAL A 21 -7.03 22.36 -0.89
CA VAL A 21 -7.36 20.97 -1.25
C VAL A 21 -6.75 20.01 -0.24
N ILE A 22 -7.60 19.34 0.51
CA ILE A 22 -7.22 18.27 1.44
C ILE A 22 -7.40 16.93 0.73
N ASP A 23 -6.30 16.25 0.44
CA ASP A 23 -6.34 15.02 -0.37
C ASP A 23 -6.20 13.77 0.51
N LEU A 24 -7.31 13.16 0.85
CA LEU A 24 -7.42 11.93 1.65
C LEU A 24 -7.73 10.68 0.79
N ARG A 25 -7.46 10.71 -0.52
CA ARG A 25 -7.72 9.58 -1.40
C ARG A 25 -6.81 8.38 -1.15
N SER A 26 -5.52 8.67 -0.90
CA SER A 26 -4.47 7.65 -0.74
C SER A 26 -3.19 8.29 -0.17
N ASP A 27 -2.40 7.52 0.57
CA ASP A 27 -1.04 7.90 0.96
C ASP A 27 -0.04 7.90 -0.21
N THR A 28 -0.44 7.46 -1.38
CA THR A 28 0.35 7.57 -2.62
C THR A 28 0.42 9.00 -3.16
N VAL A 29 -0.37 9.94 -2.63
CA VAL A 29 -0.32 11.37 -3.00
C VAL A 29 0.68 12.15 -2.16
N THR A 30 1.39 11.51 -1.24
CA THR A 30 2.42 12.14 -0.40
C THR A 30 3.51 12.77 -1.25
N LYS A 31 4.05 13.86 -0.71
CA LYS A 31 5.16 14.60 -1.34
C LYS A 31 6.38 14.61 -0.42
N PRO A 32 7.59 14.50 -0.98
CA PRO A 32 8.81 14.64 -0.18
C PRO A 32 8.90 16.05 0.40
N ASP A 33 9.19 16.13 1.71
CA ASP A 33 9.44 17.41 2.39
C ASP A 33 10.83 17.99 2.04
N VAL A 34 11.13 19.17 2.60
CA VAL A 34 12.38 19.89 2.30
C VAL A 34 13.63 19.08 2.70
N HIS A 35 13.58 18.37 3.82
CA HIS A 35 14.74 17.60 4.30
C HIS A 35 14.98 16.35 3.45
N MET A 36 13.91 15.64 3.07
CA MET A 36 14.00 14.53 2.13
C MET A 36 14.52 14.99 0.77
N ARG A 37 14.06 16.16 0.26
CA ARG A 37 14.57 16.75 -1.00
C ARG A 37 16.05 17.13 -0.88
N GLN A 38 16.48 17.65 0.28
CA GLN A 38 17.88 17.96 0.52
C GLN A 38 18.73 16.68 0.52
N ALA A 39 18.26 15.61 1.18
CA ALA A 39 18.94 14.30 1.14
C ALA A 39 19.09 13.77 -0.29
N MET A 40 18.06 13.95 -1.15
CA MET A 40 18.13 13.60 -2.57
C MET A 40 19.15 14.45 -3.34
N PHE A 41 19.24 15.74 -3.03
CA PHE A 41 20.19 16.66 -3.68
C PHE A 41 21.64 16.34 -3.31
N ASP A 42 21.90 15.98 -2.07
CA ASP A 42 23.25 15.69 -1.53
C ASP A 42 23.69 14.24 -1.78
N ALA A 43 22.85 13.40 -2.40
CA ALA A 43 23.11 11.97 -2.55
C ALA A 43 24.39 11.71 -3.38
N GLU A 44 25.30 10.92 -2.81
CA GLU A 44 26.41 10.34 -3.57
C GLU A 44 25.87 9.24 -4.50
N VAL A 45 26.30 9.23 -5.75
CA VAL A 45 25.77 8.34 -6.79
C VAL A 45 26.85 7.62 -7.57
N GLY A 46 26.50 6.46 -8.11
CA GLY A 46 27.31 5.67 -9.02
C GLY A 46 26.40 4.81 -9.91
N ASP A 47 26.98 3.95 -10.75
CA ASP A 47 26.18 3.08 -11.61
C ASP A 47 25.69 1.84 -10.84
N ASP A 48 24.37 1.76 -10.57
CA ASP A 48 23.73 0.60 -9.91
C ASP A 48 23.92 -0.70 -10.70
N GLY A 49 24.05 -0.61 -12.02
CA GLY A 49 24.29 -1.80 -12.86
C GLY A 49 25.64 -2.49 -12.62
N TYR A 50 26.63 -1.73 -12.12
CA TYR A 50 27.92 -2.24 -11.67
C TYR A 50 28.00 -2.41 -10.14
N GLY A 51 26.95 -2.07 -9.41
CA GLY A 51 26.93 -2.08 -7.94
C GLY A 51 27.75 -0.96 -7.30
N GLU A 52 27.96 0.14 -8.02
CA GLU A 52 28.83 1.24 -7.63
C GLU A 52 28.07 2.43 -7.03
N ASP A 53 26.73 2.42 -7.01
CA ASP A 53 25.94 3.48 -6.37
C ASP A 53 25.94 3.28 -4.85
N PRO A 54 26.65 4.10 -4.08
CA PRO A 54 26.81 3.89 -2.64
C PRO A 54 25.52 4.12 -1.88
N THR A 55 24.65 5.01 -2.36
CA THR A 55 23.38 5.32 -1.73
C THR A 55 22.36 4.19 -1.89
N ILE A 56 22.31 3.56 -3.07
CA ILE A 56 21.50 2.36 -3.31
C ILE A 56 22.00 1.21 -2.44
N ASN A 57 23.31 0.96 -2.45
CA ASN A 57 23.90 -0.11 -1.66
C ASN A 57 23.58 0.03 -0.16
N LEU A 58 23.69 1.26 0.37
CA LEU A 58 23.34 1.55 1.76
C LEU A 58 21.86 1.34 2.06
N LEU A 59 20.96 1.74 1.14
CA LEU A 59 19.52 1.53 1.30
C LEU A 59 19.16 0.04 1.32
N GLU A 60 19.75 -0.75 0.40
CA GLU A 60 19.53 -2.20 0.32
C GLU A 60 20.06 -2.92 1.58
N GLU A 61 21.27 -2.55 2.04
CA GLU A 61 21.86 -3.08 3.27
C GLU A 61 20.99 -2.74 4.50
N LYS A 62 20.56 -1.48 4.62
CA LYS A 62 19.71 -1.04 5.72
C LYS A 62 18.39 -1.78 5.75
N ALA A 63 17.74 -1.91 4.59
CA ALA A 63 16.48 -2.63 4.47
C ALA A 63 16.62 -4.12 4.86
N SER A 64 17.66 -4.80 4.37
CA SER A 64 17.90 -6.20 4.72
C SER A 64 18.10 -6.40 6.22
N LYS A 65 18.86 -5.51 6.87
CA LYS A 65 19.08 -5.53 8.33
C LYS A 65 17.78 -5.31 9.13
N LEU A 66 16.96 -4.33 8.75
CA LEU A 66 15.68 -4.05 9.41
C LEU A 66 14.71 -5.24 9.36
N PHE A 67 14.75 -6.00 8.28
CA PHE A 67 13.88 -7.16 8.07
C PHE A 67 14.51 -8.48 8.53
N GLU A 68 15.76 -8.46 9.02
CA GLU A 68 16.54 -9.66 9.38
C GLU A 68 16.56 -10.70 8.26
N LYS A 69 16.76 -10.23 7.01
CA LYS A 69 16.92 -11.05 5.81
C LYS A 69 18.30 -10.83 5.19
N GLU A 70 18.71 -11.76 4.32
CA GLU A 70 20.08 -11.78 3.80
C GLU A 70 20.39 -10.64 2.82
N ALA A 71 19.39 -10.22 2.01
CA ALA A 71 19.59 -9.23 0.96
C ALA A 71 18.31 -8.49 0.59
N ALA A 72 18.48 -7.36 -0.08
CA ALA A 72 17.40 -6.54 -0.61
C ALA A 72 17.77 -5.98 -1.99
N ILE A 73 16.77 -5.52 -2.74
CA ILE A 73 16.94 -4.83 -4.01
C ILE A 73 15.98 -3.65 -4.11
N PHE A 74 16.51 -2.49 -4.51
CA PHE A 74 15.72 -1.29 -4.78
C PHE A 74 15.05 -1.38 -6.15
N LEU A 75 13.76 -1.03 -6.20
CA LEU A 75 12.88 -1.16 -7.37
C LEU A 75 12.09 0.13 -7.59
N PRO A 76 11.70 0.46 -8.84
CA PRO A 76 10.85 1.62 -9.13
C PRO A 76 9.47 1.58 -8.45
N SER A 77 8.89 0.40 -8.25
CA SER A 77 7.52 0.25 -7.72
C SER A 77 7.32 -1.08 -7.00
N GLY A 78 6.33 -1.13 -6.07
CA GLY A 78 5.90 -2.36 -5.40
C GLY A 78 5.33 -3.39 -6.36
N LEU A 79 4.59 -2.93 -7.39
CA LEU A 79 4.07 -3.79 -8.43
C LEU A 79 5.19 -4.60 -9.11
N MET A 80 6.31 -3.95 -9.44
CA MET A 80 7.48 -4.65 -9.98
C MET A 80 8.06 -5.65 -8.97
N GLY A 81 8.06 -5.31 -7.67
CA GLY A 81 8.53 -6.20 -6.61
C GLY A 81 7.70 -7.49 -6.51
N ASN A 82 6.38 -7.35 -6.47
CA ASN A 82 5.46 -8.48 -6.44
C ASN A 82 5.59 -9.36 -7.70
N LEU A 83 5.66 -8.73 -8.87
CA LEU A 83 5.84 -9.45 -10.14
C LEU A 83 7.16 -10.23 -10.17
N ILE A 84 8.27 -9.60 -9.76
CA ILE A 84 9.58 -10.25 -9.66
C ILE A 84 9.53 -11.43 -8.69
N ALA A 85 8.90 -11.24 -7.51
CA ALA A 85 8.78 -12.31 -6.52
C ALA A 85 8.04 -13.52 -7.09
N MET A 86 6.91 -13.30 -7.77
CA MET A 86 6.17 -14.36 -8.46
C MET A 86 7.02 -15.07 -9.52
N MET A 87 7.76 -14.31 -10.35
CA MET A 87 8.61 -14.89 -11.40
C MET A 87 9.79 -15.68 -10.85
N VAL A 88 10.38 -15.27 -9.72
CA VAL A 88 11.56 -15.96 -9.16
C VAL A 88 11.15 -17.20 -8.37
N HIS A 89 10.06 -17.14 -7.60
CA HIS A 89 9.56 -18.29 -6.86
C HIS A 89 8.95 -19.36 -7.76
N SER A 90 8.23 -18.93 -8.81
CA SER A 90 7.62 -19.84 -9.77
C SER A 90 8.60 -20.16 -10.91
N LYS A 91 9.48 -21.12 -10.66
CA LYS A 91 10.64 -21.46 -11.53
C LYS A 91 10.27 -21.77 -12.99
N GLN A 92 9.02 -22.15 -13.27
CA GLN A 92 8.53 -22.54 -14.58
C GLN A 92 7.17 -21.92 -14.88
N ARG A 93 6.85 -21.71 -16.15
CA ARG A 93 5.49 -21.40 -16.60
C ARG A 93 4.56 -22.57 -16.31
N GLY A 94 3.27 -22.28 -16.08
CA GLY A 94 2.25 -23.29 -15.80
C GLY A 94 2.06 -23.61 -14.32
N GLY A 95 2.80 -22.92 -13.44
CA GLY A 95 2.51 -22.93 -12.01
C GLY A 95 1.29 -22.07 -11.66
N GLU A 96 0.72 -22.29 -10.48
CA GLU A 96 -0.30 -21.41 -9.92
C GLU A 96 0.20 -20.71 -8.65
N VAL A 97 -0.32 -19.50 -8.44
CA VAL A 97 -0.07 -18.68 -7.25
C VAL A 97 -1.36 -18.55 -6.47
N ILE A 98 -1.38 -18.99 -5.23
CA ILE A 98 -2.51 -18.79 -4.33
C ILE A 98 -2.46 -17.36 -3.78
N VAL A 99 -3.60 -16.67 -3.86
CA VAL A 99 -3.75 -15.26 -3.45
C VAL A 99 -5.15 -15.00 -2.92
N GLY A 100 -5.29 -14.03 -2.04
CA GLY A 100 -6.60 -13.60 -1.56
C GLY A 100 -7.43 -12.94 -2.68
N HIS A 101 -8.74 -13.22 -2.73
CA HIS A 101 -9.63 -12.65 -3.76
C HIS A 101 -9.78 -11.11 -3.68
N LYS A 102 -9.34 -10.49 -2.56
CA LYS A 102 -9.30 -9.04 -2.38
C LYS A 102 -7.87 -8.47 -2.43
N SER A 103 -6.87 -9.28 -2.73
CA SER A 103 -5.47 -8.86 -2.75
C SER A 103 -5.15 -7.90 -3.89
N HIS A 104 -4.26 -6.95 -3.63
CA HIS A 104 -3.80 -5.96 -4.62
C HIS A 104 -3.18 -6.63 -5.86
N ILE A 105 -2.35 -7.65 -5.64
CA ILE A 105 -1.69 -8.44 -6.70
C ILE A 105 -2.71 -8.99 -7.72
N LEU A 106 -3.88 -9.44 -7.25
CA LEU A 106 -4.93 -9.98 -8.11
C LEU A 106 -5.71 -8.87 -8.83
N LEU A 107 -6.10 -7.81 -8.10
CA LEU A 107 -7.11 -6.88 -8.55
C LEU A 107 -6.54 -5.66 -9.30
N TRP A 108 -5.32 -5.19 -8.96
CA TRP A 108 -4.82 -3.88 -9.40
C TRP A 108 -3.42 -3.86 -9.99
N GLU A 109 -2.85 -5.01 -10.36
CA GLU A 109 -1.53 -5.11 -10.99
C GLU A 109 -1.61 -5.46 -12.48
N GLN A 110 -2.68 -5.04 -13.15
CA GLN A 110 -2.87 -5.17 -14.60
C GLN A 110 -2.73 -6.62 -15.11
N GLY A 111 -3.01 -7.62 -14.24
CA GLY A 111 -2.86 -9.03 -14.61
C GLY A 111 -1.41 -9.43 -14.91
N GLY A 112 -0.44 -8.77 -14.29
CA GLY A 112 0.99 -9.01 -14.52
C GLY A 112 1.41 -10.45 -14.31
N ALA A 113 0.83 -11.14 -13.33
CA ALA A 113 1.07 -12.56 -13.06
C ALA A 113 0.77 -13.44 -14.29
N SER A 114 -0.37 -13.23 -14.94
CA SER A 114 -0.75 -14.00 -16.12
C SER A 114 -0.06 -13.50 -17.39
N GLN A 115 -0.03 -12.17 -17.56
CA GLN A 115 0.44 -11.53 -18.79
C GLN A 115 1.96 -11.64 -18.98
N ILE A 116 2.73 -11.49 -17.90
CA ILE A 116 4.20 -11.42 -17.95
C ILE A 116 4.84 -12.67 -17.33
N ALA A 117 4.42 -13.05 -16.13
CA ALA A 117 4.99 -14.21 -15.44
C ALA A 117 4.47 -15.55 -16.00
N GLY A 118 3.34 -15.56 -16.70
CA GLY A 118 2.74 -16.78 -17.27
C GLY A 118 2.22 -17.74 -16.19
N LEU A 119 1.68 -17.17 -15.10
CA LEU A 119 1.18 -17.90 -13.94
C LEU A 119 -0.33 -17.81 -13.85
N GLN A 120 -0.96 -18.88 -13.39
CA GLN A 120 -2.36 -18.86 -13.03
C GLN A 120 -2.53 -18.30 -11.63
N MET A 121 -3.48 -17.37 -11.46
CA MET A 121 -3.89 -16.93 -10.13
C MET A 121 -5.01 -17.83 -9.61
N ARG A 122 -4.85 -18.30 -8.37
CA ARG A 122 -5.85 -19.13 -7.68
C ARG A 122 -6.33 -18.41 -6.43
N GLU A 123 -7.56 -17.96 -6.48
CA GLU A 123 -8.14 -17.15 -5.43
C GLU A 123 -8.54 -17.99 -4.22
N VAL A 124 -8.29 -17.45 -3.02
CA VAL A 124 -8.81 -17.91 -1.73
C VAL A 124 -9.57 -16.78 -1.08
N LYS A 125 -10.64 -17.07 -0.38
CA LYS A 125 -11.45 -16.07 0.30
C LYS A 125 -10.62 -15.32 1.36
N ASN A 126 -10.59 -13.98 1.29
CA ASN A 126 -10.18 -13.17 2.42
C ASN A 126 -11.33 -13.07 3.41
N LEU A 127 -11.02 -13.21 4.69
CA LEU A 127 -11.90 -12.85 5.78
C LEU A 127 -11.90 -11.31 5.96
N ASP A 128 -12.72 -10.79 6.85
CA ASP A 128 -12.85 -9.33 6.98
C ASP A 128 -11.61 -8.67 7.61
N ASP A 129 -10.83 -9.42 8.37
CA ASP A 129 -9.53 -9.03 8.94
C ASP A 129 -8.36 -9.10 7.92
N GLY A 130 -8.64 -9.48 6.68
CA GLY A 130 -7.64 -9.60 5.61
C GLY A 130 -6.96 -10.96 5.54
N THR A 131 -7.13 -11.85 6.52
CA THR A 131 -6.57 -13.22 6.49
C THR A 131 -7.20 -14.05 5.38
N LEU A 132 -6.50 -15.09 4.93
CA LEU A 132 -7.06 -16.08 4.03
C LEU A 132 -7.81 -17.18 4.84
N ASP A 133 -8.93 -17.64 4.29
CA ASP A 133 -9.59 -18.83 4.85
C ASP A 133 -8.66 -20.04 4.76
N MET A 134 -8.15 -20.49 5.90
CA MET A 134 -7.15 -21.56 5.97
C MET A 134 -7.69 -22.91 5.49
N THR A 135 -8.97 -23.17 5.67
CA THR A 135 -9.60 -24.42 5.22
C THR A 135 -9.66 -24.44 3.70
N GLU A 136 -10.10 -23.35 3.10
CA GLU A 136 -10.14 -23.19 1.66
C GLU A 136 -8.73 -23.22 1.05
N LEU A 137 -7.77 -22.52 1.67
CA LEU A 137 -6.37 -22.51 1.25
C LEU A 137 -5.80 -23.92 1.21
N LEU A 138 -5.94 -24.70 2.28
CA LEU A 138 -5.47 -26.08 2.35
C LEU A 138 -6.08 -26.97 1.27
N GLY A 139 -7.38 -26.82 1.01
CA GLY A 139 -8.08 -27.57 -0.04
C GLY A 139 -7.68 -27.16 -1.47
N LYS A 140 -7.04 -26.01 -1.62
CA LYS A 140 -6.60 -25.50 -2.95
C LYS A 140 -5.12 -25.74 -3.24
N ILE A 141 -4.30 -26.09 -2.26
CA ILE A 141 -2.89 -26.42 -2.51
C ILE A 141 -2.80 -27.69 -3.35
N ARG A 142 -2.11 -27.57 -4.47
CA ARG A 142 -1.79 -28.69 -5.38
C ARG A 142 -0.32 -29.04 -5.26
N PRO A 143 0.02 -30.32 -5.02
CA PRO A 143 1.41 -30.74 -4.96
C PRO A 143 2.06 -30.72 -6.36
N GLU A 144 3.40 -30.70 -6.37
CA GLU A 144 4.17 -30.74 -7.61
C GLU A 144 3.97 -32.11 -8.30
N PHE A 145 3.59 -32.10 -9.58
CA PHE A 145 3.44 -33.27 -10.47
C PHE A 145 2.45 -34.39 -10.09
N PRO A 146 1.29 -34.12 -9.49
CA PRO A 146 0.36 -35.23 -9.18
C PRO A 146 -0.49 -35.63 -10.39
N ASP A 147 -0.87 -34.66 -11.23
CA ASP A 147 -1.76 -34.87 -12.38
C ASP A 147 -1.35 -33.92 -13.52
N PRO A 148 -1.13 -34.44 -14.77
CA PRO A 148 -0.80 -33.59 -15.91
C PRO A 148 -1.93 -32.65 -16.35
N HIS A 149 -3.14 -32.83 -15.83
CA HIS A 149 -4.30 -31.99 -16.13
C HIS A 149 -4.36 -30.72 -15.27
N GLU A 150 -3.56 -30.64 -14.20
CA GLU A 150 -3.63 -29.54 -13.25
C GLU A 150 -2.31 -28.79 -13.10
N PRO A 151 -2.34 -27.44 -12.96
CA PRO A 151 -1.18 -26.71 -12.51
C PRO A 151 -0.86 -27.05 -11.05
N TYR A 152 0.38 -26.87 -10.62
CA TYR A 152 0.79 -27.06 -9.23
C TYR A 152 1.04 -25.74 -8.53
N THR A 153 0.84 -25.69 -7.22
CA THR A 153 1.02 -24.49 -6.42
C THR A 153 2.51 -24.18 -6.23
N THR A 154 2.94 -23.02 -6.71
CA THR A 154 4.35 -22.59 -6.65
C THR A 154 4.61 -21.50 -5.63
N LEU A 155 3.58 -20.82 -5.16
CA LEU A 155 3.69 -19.67 -4.27
C LEU A 155 2.37 -19.40 -3.56
N VAL A 156 2.45 -18.95 -2.30
CA VAL A 156 1.34 -18.32 -1.59
C VAL A 156 1.69 -16.86 -1.37
N CYS A 157 0.76 -15.95 -1.72
CA CYS A 157 0.90 -14.51 -1.48
C CYS A 157 -0.10 -14.02 -0.46
N ILE A 158 0.37 -13.21 0.49
CA ILE A 158 -0.46 -12.48 1.47
C ILE A 158 -0.19 -10.98 1.40
N GLU A 159 -1.09 -10.17 1.92
CA GLU A 159 -0.97 -8.70 1.88
C GLU A 159 -1.08 -8.12 3.30
N ASN A 160 -0.12 -7.29 3.73
CA ASN A 160 -0.12 -6.65 5.04
C ASN A 160 0.50 -5.22 5.00
N THR A 161 -0.23 -4.13 5.41
CA THR A 161 -1.63 -4.18 5.84
C THR A 161 -2.55 -4.41 4.64
N HIS A 162 -3.71 -5.05 4.86
CA HIS A 162 -4.57 -5.42 3.74
C HIS A 162 -5.41 -4.23 3.25
N ASN A 163 -5.06 -3.67 2.09
CA ASN A 163 -5.62 -2.42 1.56
C ASN A 163 -7.15 -2.48 1.37
N TYR A 164 -7.65 -3.53 0.71
CA TYR A 164 -9.09 -3.63 0.40
C TYR A 164 -9.95 -3.91 1.65
N CYS A 165 -9.38 -4.55 2.67
CA CYS A 165 -10.04 -4.82 3.94
C CYS A 165 -10.00 -3.61 4.91
N GLY A 166 -9.47 -2.45 4.48
CA GLY A 166 -9.46 -1.24 5.30
C GLY A 166 -8.13 -0.97 6.00
N GLY A 167 -7.03 -1.51 5.49
CA GLY A 167 -5.71 -1.37 6.12
C GLY A 167 -5.57 -2.21 7.38
N THR A 168 -6.35 -3.30 7.47
CA THR A 168 -6.29 -4.25 8.59
C THR A 168 -4.91 -4.89 8.70
N ILE A 169 -4.49 -5.14 9.92
CA ILE A 169 -3.24 -5.78 10.26
C ILE A 169 -3.48 -7.27 10.40
N LEU A 170 -2.77 -8.09 9.62
CA LEU A 170 -2.85 -9.54 9.78
C LEU A 170 -2.33 -9.97 11.16
N PRO A 171 -3.06 -10.81 11.91
CA PRO A 171 -2.58 -11.34 13.20
C PRO A 171 -1.25 -12.08 13.02
N VAL A 172 -0.27 -11.78 13.86
CA VAL A 172 1.09 -12.35 13.74
C VAL A 172 1.05 -13.86 13.92
N GLU A 173 0.20 -14.36 14.81
CA GLU A 173 0.00 -15.78 15.09
C GLU A 173 -0.55 -16.51 13.85
N TRP A 174 -1.43 -15.86 13.08
CA TRP A 174 -1.94 -16.42 11.84
C TRP A 174 -0.84 -16.48 10.76
N ILE A 175 0.00 -15.42 10.66
CA ILE A 175 1.17 -15.42 9.76
C ILE A 175 2.13 -16.56 10.14
N ASP A 176 2.37 -16.78 11.43
CA ASP A 176 3.22 -17.86 11.92
C ASP A 176 2.66 -19.24 11.56
N GLN A 177 1.34 -19.44 11.69
CA GLN A 177 0.66 -20.69 11.32
C GLN A 177 0.77 -20.93 9.80
N LEU A 178 0.47 -19.92 9.00
CA LEU A 178 0.58 -20.03 7.55
C LEU A 178 2.02 -20.32 7.11
N GLY A 179 3.00 -19.62 7.69
CA GLY A 179 4.40 -19.83 7.36
C GLY A 179 4.93 -21.23 7.72
N LYS A 180 4.46 -21.82 8.81
CA LYS A 180 4.76 -23.24 9.15
C LYS A 180 4.15 -24.18 8.11
N LEU A 181 2.88 -23.95 7.77
CA LEU A 181 2.15 -24.75 6.79
C LEU A 181 2.84 -24.73 5.41
N THR A 182 3.16 -23.54 4.92
CA THR A 182 3.80 -23.37 3.59
C THR A 182 5.19 -24.00 3.56
N LYS A 183 5.94 -23.89 4.67
CA LYS A 183 7.24 -24.55 4.82
C LYS A 183 7.13 -26.08 4.81
N GLU A 184 6.16 -26.67 5.51
CA GLU A 184 5.89 -28.12 5.50
C GLU A 184 5.52 -28.64 4.10
N LYS A 185 4.90 -27.79 3.28
CA LYS A 185 4.52 -28.11 1.90
C LYS A 185 5.62 -27.77 0.87
N ASN A 186 6.77 -27.21 1.28
CA ASN A 186 7.81 -26.69 0.42
C ASN A 186 7.31 -25.62 -0.59
N ILE A 187 6.35 -24.82 -0.18
CA ILE A 187 5.79 -23.71 -0.97
C ILE A 187 6.29 -22.40 -0.39
N PRO A 188 6.93 -21.52 -1.16
CA PRO A 188 7.36 -20.22 -0.68
C PRO A 188 6.16 -19.36 -0.25
N LEU A 189 6.40 -18.46 0.73
CA LEU A 189 5.46 -17.45 1.19
C LEU A 189 5.99 -16.06 0.84
N HIS A 190 5.27 -15.33 0.00
CA HIS A 190 5.54 -13.92 -0.32
C HIS A 190 4.55 -13.00 0.38
N MET A 191 5.06 -11.91 0.94
CA MET A 191 4.22 -10.85 1.49
C MET A 191 4.28 -9.59 0.62
N ASP A 192 3.14 -9.20 0.05
CA ASP A 192 2.94 -7.81 -0.34
C ASP A 192 2.82 -6.97 0.93
N GLY A 193 3.94 -6.43 1.34
CA GLY A 193 4.11 -5.59 2.51
C GLY A 193 4.09 -4.11 2.17
N ALA A 194 3.34 -3.69 1.13
CA ALA A 194 3.33 -2.29 0.67
C ALA A 194 3.17 -1.27 1.80
N ARG A 195 2.51 -1.67 2.91
CA ARG A 195 2.35 -0.88 4.14
C ARG A 195 2.73 -1.66 5.41
N VAL A 196 3.69 -2.56 5.33
CA VAL A 196 4.10 -3.40 6.47
C VAL A 196 4.61 -2.59 7.66
N PHE A 197 5.19 -1.41 7.43
CA PHE A 197 5.57 -0.50 8.51
C PHE A 197 4.36 0.07 9.27
N ASN A 198 3.21 0.26 8.61
CA ASN A 198 1.97 0.58 9.31
C ASN A 198 1.56 -0.57 10.25
N ALA A 199 1.70 -1.82 9.82
CA ALA A 199 1.46 -2.97 10.69
C ALA A 199 2.45 -3.02 11.87
N ALA A 200 3.74 -2.81 11.62
CA ALA A 200 4.78 -2.80 12.66
C ALA A 200 4.50 -1.74 13.74
N VAL A 201 4.17 -0.52 13.32
CA VAL A 201 3.85 0.60 14.22
C VAL A 201 2.51 0.34 14.95
N GLY A 202 1.50 -0.18 14.26
CA GLY A 202 0.20 -0.50 14.85
C GLY A 202 0.27 -1.58 15.94
N LEU A 203 1.14 -2.58 15.74
CA LEU A 203 1.37 -3.67 16.71
C LEU A 203 2.42 -3.34 17.78
N GLY A 204 3.25 -2.30 17.57
CA GLY A 204 4.38 -2.00 18.45
C GLY A 204 5.49 -3.07 18.42
N VAL A 205 5.70 -3.74 17.28
CA VAL A 205 6.72 -4.78 17.11
C VAL A 205 7.68 -4.43 15.96
N PRO A 206 8.93 -4.94 15.97
CA PRO A 206 9.82 -4.75 14.83
C PRO A 206 9.25 -5.45 13.59
N VAL A 207 9.49 -4.86 12.41
CA VAL A 207 9.00 -5.39 11.14
C VAL A 207 9.51 -6.81 10.88
N SER A 208 10.72 -7.15 11.33
CA SER A 208 11.31 -8.50 11.23
C SER A 208 10.44 -9.57 11.89
N ARG A 209 9.74 -9.22 13.01
CA ARG A 209 8.81 -10.16 13.67
C ARG A 209 7.63 -10.53 12.77
N ILE A 210 7.07 -9.56 12.06
CA ILE A 210 5.92 -9.77 11.18
C ILE A 210 6.28 -10.67 10.00
N VAL A 211 7.46 -10.45 9.42
CA VAL A 211 7.90 -11.12 8.19
C VAL A 211 8.77 -12.36 8.44
N LYS A 212 8.88 -12.79 9.68
CA LYS A 212 9.79 -13.87 10.11
C LYS A 212 9.69 -15.11 9.22
N HIS A 213 8.50 -15.53 8.90
CA HIS A 213 8.22 -16.75 8.13
C HIS A 213 8.02 -16.52 6.62
N CYS A 214 8.11 -15.28 6.15
CA CYS A 214 8.04 -14.99 4.72
C CYS A 214 9.39 -15.25 4.04
N ASP A 215 9.38 -15.91 2.89
CA ASP A 215 10.58 -16.13 2.05
C ASP A 215 10.98 -14.87 1.30
N SER A 216 9.99 -14.04 0.95
CA SER A 216 10.23 -12.71 0.36
C SER A 216 9.16 -11.71 0.76
N VAL A 217 9.53 -10.44 0.77
CA VAL A 217 8.66 -9.32 1.13
C VAL A 217 8.92 -8.14 0.19
N THR A 218 7.86 -7.53 -0.32
CA THR A 218 7.93 -6.23 -0.99
C THR A 218 7.37 -5.16 -0.06
N PHE A 219 8.07 -4.02 0.12
CA PHE A 219 7.47 -2.86 0.79
C PHE A 219 7.66 -1.57 -0.01
N CYS A 220 6.72 -0.64 0.13
CA CYS A 220 6.74 0.62 -0.61
C CYS A 220 7.35 1.76 0.23
N LEU A 221 8.26 2.51 -0.38
CA LEU A 221 8.77 3.78 0.13
C LEU A 221 7.85 4.96 -0.23
N SER A 222 7.10 4.83 -1.33
CA SER A 222 6.31 5.87 -1.99
C SER A 222 4.85 5.94 -1.51
N LYS A 223 4.58 5.60 -0.26
CA LYS A 223 3.25 5.71 0.37
C LYS A 223 3.35 6.50 1.68
N GLY A 224 2.91 5.97 2.81
CA GLY A 224 2.98 6.64 4.11
C GLY A 224 4.40 7.10 4.51
N LEU A 225 5.43 6.41 4.06
CA LEU A 225 6.84 6.79 4.26
C LEU A 225 7.25 8.06 3.48
N GLY A 226 6.51 8.43 2.44
CA GLY A 226 6.59 9.74 1.78
C GLY A 226 7.72 9.94 0.79
N ALA A 227 8.48 8.91 0.40
CA ALA A 227 9.41 9.01 -0.71
C ALA A 227 8.66 9.19 -2.06
N PRO A 228 9.24 9.89 -3.04
CA PRO A 228 8.54 10.18 -4.29
C PRO A 228 8.37 8.96 -5.19
N ILE A 229 9.22 7.95 -5.03
CA ILE A 229 9.28 6.73 -5.83
C ILE A 229 9.95 5.62 -5.04
N GLY A 230 9.68 4.38 -5.41
CA GLY A 230 10.47 3.23 -5.05
C GLY A 230 9.80 2.30 -4.05
N SER A 231 10.31 1.09 -4.10
CA SER A 231 9.98 -0.03 -3.23
C SER A 231 11.20 -0.91 -3.04
N ILE A 232 11.19 -1.73 -2.03
CA ILE A 232 12.26 -2.68 -1.76
C ILE A 232 11.68 -4.09 -1.80
N LEU A 233 12.34 -4.99 -2.50
CA LEU A 233 12.09 -6.43 -2.43
C LEU A 233 13.22 -7.08 -1.61
N ILE A 234 12.86 -7.92 -0.65
CA ILE A 234 13.77 -8.49 0.35
C ILE A 234 13.60 -10.00 0.37
N GLY A 235 14.68 -10.73 0.61
CA GLY A 235 14.67 -12.18 0.74
C GLY A 235 16.08 -12.76 0.92
N GLU A 236 16.22 -14.05 0.62
CA GLU A 236 17.52 -14.72 0.59
C GLU A 236 18.43 -14.14 -0.49
N LYS A 237 19.75 -14.25 -0.33
CA LYS A 237 20.75 -13.70 -1.26
C LYS A 237 20.55 -14.22 -2.68
N LEU A 238 20.39 -15.52 -2.86
CA LEU A 238 20.20 -16.13 -4.18
C LEU A 238 18.90 -15.68 -4.85
N PHE A 239 17.83 -15.50 -4.05
CA PHE A 239 16.56 -14.95 -4.52
C PHE A 239 16.76 -13.53 -5.06
N ILE A 240 17.47 -12.67 -4.35
CA ILE A 240 17.74 -11.28 -4.75
C ILE A 240 18.67 -11.21 -5.98
N GLU A 241 19.67 -12.07 -6.08
CA GLU A 241 20.52 -12.15 -7.28
C GLU A 241 19.69 -12.48 -8.54
N LYS A 242 18.76 -13.42 -8.45
CA LYS A 242 17.80 -13.72 -9.53
C LYS A 242 16.87 -12.54 -9.81
N SER A 243 16.41 -11.87 -8.74
CA SER A 243 15.53 -10.70 -8.85
C SER A 243 16.20 -9.55 -9.60
N ARG A 244 17.52 -9.31 -9.45
CA ARG A 244 18.27 -8.32 -10.23
C ARG A 244 18.22 -8.60 -11.74
N ARG A 245 18.26 -9.87 -12.13
CA ARG A 245 18.16 -10.26 -13.56
C ARG A 245 16.76 -9.99 -14.10
N ILE A 246 15.71 -10.32 -13.32
CA ILE A 246 14.33 -10.05 -13.72
C ILE A 246 14.05 -8.54 -13.73
N ARG A 247 14.55 -7.77 -12.72
CA ARG A 247 14.47 -6.30 -12.75
C ARG A 247 15.03 -5.74 -14.07
N LYS A 248 16.16 -6.28 -14.53
CA LYS A 248 16.79 -5.84 -15.80
C LYS A 248 15.89 -6.07 -17.00
N VAL A 249 15.30 -7.26 -17.13
CA VAL A 249 14.45 -7.59 -18.28
C VAL A 249 13.13 -6.83 -18.28
N LEU A 250 12.62 -6.49 -17.09
CA LEU A 250 11.40 -5.68 -16.92
C LEU A 250 11.67 -4.17 -17.14
N GLY A 251 12.90 -3.76 -17.45
CA GLY A 251 13.24 -2.35 -17.65
C GLY A 251 13.42 -1.54 -16.35
N GLY A 252 13.46 -2.19 -15.19
CA GLY A 252 13.60 -1.54 -13.88
C GLY A 252 15.04 -1.35 -13.41
N ALA A 253 16.06 -1.74 -14.20
CA ALA A 253 17.44 -1.43 -13.89
C ALA A 253 17.72 0.05 -14.18
N MET A 254 18.26 0.73 -13.19
CA MET A 254 18.55 2.17 -13.23
C MET A 254 20.07 2.38 -13.29
N ARG A 255 20.50 3.62 -13.40
CA ARG A 255 21.90 4.03 -13.37
C ARG A 255 22.17 4.74 -12.03
N GLN A 256 22.30 6.05 -12.03
CA GLN A 256 22.61 6.87 -10.85
C GLN A 256 21.32 7.14 -10.03
N ALA A 257 20.67 6.07 -9.59
CA ALA A 257 19.40 6.18 -8.88
C ALA A 257 19.57 6.44 -7.35
N GLY A 258 20.80 6.59 -6.87
CA GLY A 258 21.07 7.05 -5.52
C GLY A 258 20.33 8.33 -5.16
N ILE A 259 20.09 9.23 -6.12
CA ILE A 259 19.27 10.44 -5.94
C ILE A 259 17.89 10.09 -5.35
N VAL A 260 17.21 9.10 -5.88
CA VAL A 260 15.87 8.71 -5.38
C VAL A 260 15.97 7.70 -4.22
N ALA A 261 17.03 6.90 -4.17
CA ALA A 261 17.28 5.99 -3.06
C ALA A 261 17.55 6.73 -1.74
N ALA A 262 18.16 7.91 -1.79
CA ALA A 262 18.36 8.79 -0.63
C ALA A 262 17.04 9.18 0.05
N ALA A 263 15.98 9.38 -0.73
CA ALA A 263 14.64 9.59 -0.16
C ALA A 263 14.16 8.36 0.64
N GLY A 264 14.50 7.16 0.18
CA GLY A 264 14.22 5.91 0.89
C GLY A 264 14.98 5.79 2.20
N LEU A 265 16.28 6.13 2.20
CA LEU A 265 17.09 6.19 3.42
C LEU A 265 16.52 7.17 4.44
N TYR A 266 16.24 8.40 3.99
CA TYR A 266 15.60 9.41 4.84
C TYR A 266 14.27 8.92 5.40
N ALA A 267 13.45 8.27 4.58
CA ALA A 267 12.15 7.74 4.97
C ALA A 267 12.26 6.66 6.05
N LEU A 268 13.21 5.72 5.92
CA LEU A 268 13.44 4.69 6.92
C LEU A 268 13.95 5.23 8.25
N ASP A 269 14.72 6.34 8.22
CA ASP A 269 15.26 6.96 9.42
C ASP A 269 14.27 7.88 10.15
N ASN A 270 13.37 8.54 9.40
CA ASN A 270 12.61 9.67 9.95
C ASN A 270 11.09 9.54 9.80
N CYS A 271 10.60 8.60 8.98
CA CYS A 271 9.17 8.57 8.65
C CYS A 271 8.42 7.33 9.20
N VAL A 272 9.10 6.34 9.75
CA VAL A 272 8.45 5.11 10.23
C VAL A 272 7.60 5.40 11.47
N GLU A 273 8.19 5.95 12.53
CA GLU A 273 7.49 6.18 13.79
C GLU A 273 6.31 7.15 13.65
N ARG A 274 6.43 8.14 12.76
CA ARG A 274 5.36 9.09 12.50
C ARG A 274 4.10 8.47 11.86
N LEU A 275 4.15 7.24 11.35
CA LEU A 275 2.95 6.53 10.89
C LEU A 275 1.89 6.40 11.99
N ALA A 276 2.30 6.41 13.26
CA ALA A 276 1.38 6.48 14.40
C ALA A 276 0.48 7.73 14.35
N ASP A 277 0.99 8.86 13.83
CA ASP A 277 0.20 10.07 13.67
C ASP A 277 -0.89 9.88 12.61
N ASP A 278 -0.56 9.18 11.51
CA ASP A 278 -1.53 8.87 10.46
C ASP A 278 -2.65 7.98 11.00
N HIS A 279 -2.31 6.97 11.82
CA HIS A 279 -3.31 6.10 12.48
C HIS A 279 -4.21 6.91 13.44
N ARG A 280 -3.62 7.78 14.24
CA ARG A 280 -4.36 8.66 15.15
C ARG A 280 -5.31 9.58 14.38
N ASN A 281 -4.85 10.14 13.26
CA ASN A 281 -5.66 11.03 12.42
C ASN A 281 -6.83 10.29 11.76
N ALA A 282 -6.64 9.05 11.30
CA ALA A 282 -7.74 8.22 10.80
C ALA A 282 -8.79 7.98 11.89
N LYS A 283 -8.37 7.70 13.14
CA LYS A 283 -9.27 7.54 14.28
C LYS A 283 -10.03 8.82 14.61
N LYS A 284 -9.39 10.01 14.51
CA LYS A 284 -10.08 11.29 14.72
C LYS A 284 -11.25 11.47 13.74
N ILE A 285 -11.04 11.19 12.45
CA ILE A 285 -12.11 11.24 11.43
C ILE A 285 -13.20 10.22 11.77
N ALA A 286 -12.83 8.98 12.09
CA ALA A 286 -13.79 7.93 12.41
C ALA A 286 -14.67 8.27 13.62
N TYR A 287 -14.10 8.80 14.70
CA TYR A 287 -14.85 9.26 15.86
C TYR A 287 -15.77 10.46 15.53
N ALA A 288 -15.34 11.36 14.64
CA ALA A 288 -16.19 12.46 14.20
C ALA A 288 -17.42 11.93 13.46
N ILE A 289 -17.25 11.02 12.50
CA ILE A 289 -18.35 10.38 11.78
C ILE A 289 -19.27 9.62 12.75
N GLN A 290 -18.71 8.87 13.69
CA GLN A 290 -19.51 8.12 14.68
C GLN A 290 -20.39 9.06 15.52
N ARG A 291 -19.85 10.23 15.95
CA ARG A 291 -20.61 11.22 16.74
C ARG A 291 -21.76 11.88 15.98
N MET A 292 -21.71 11.91 14.65
CA MET A 292 -22.83 12.41 13.84
C MET A 292 -24.08 11.53 13.99
N ALA A 293 -23.93 10.27 14.45
CA ALA A 293 -25.01 9.31 14.66
C ALA A 293 -25.94 9.17 13.43
N SER A 294 -25.38 9.35 12.22
CA SER A 294 -26.14 9.25 10.97
C SER A 294 -26.46 7.78 10.65
N PRO A 295 -27.72 7.44 10.32
CA PRO A 295 -28.05 6.09 9.86
C PRO A 295 -27.50 5.79 8.44
N ASN A 296 -27.10 6.84 7.72
CA ASN A 296 -26.67 6.72 6.33
C ASN A 296 -25.13 6.69 6.15
N VAL A 297 -24.38 7.15 7.16
CA VAL A 297 -22.91 7.21 7.10
C VAL A 297 -22.36 6.60 8.39
N THR A 298 -21.73 5.43 8.29
CA THR A 298 -21.28 4.67 9.46
C THR A 298 -19.85 4.17 9.31
N VAL A 299 -19.18 3.94 10.44
CA VAL A 299 -17.82 3.40 10.51
C VAL A 299 -17.79 2.22 11.48
N ASN A 300 -16.89 1.27 11.20
CA ASN A 300 -16.55 0.21 12.13
C ASN A 300 -15.21 0.55 12.79
N LEU A 301 -15.24 0.98 14.06
CA LEU A 301 -14.01 1.35 14.78
C LEU A 301 -13.14 0.16 15.11
N ASP A 302 -13.71 -1.02 15.32
CA ASP A 302 -12.99 -2.24 15.66
C ASP A 302 -12.17 -2.79 14.46
N ALA A 303 -12.51 -2.36 13.24
CA ALA A 303 -11.79 -2.70 12.01
C ALA A 303 -10.81 -1.60 11.56
N LEU A 304 -10.62 -0.55 12.36
CA LEU A 304 -9.72 0.56 12.04
C LEU A 304 -8.37 0.39 12.74
N ASP A 305 -7.47 -0.33 12.12
CA ASP A 305 -6.14 -0.62 12.66
C ASP A 305 -5.12 0.47 12.35
N THR A 306 -5.20 1.06 11.15
CA THR A 306 -4.13 1.92 10.62
C THR A 306 -4.65 3.23 10.02
N ASN A 307 -4.00 3.73 8.98
CA ASN A 307 -4.30 5.01 8.32
C ASN A 307 -5.42 4.92 7.27
N ILE A 308 -6.02 3.75 7.03
CA ILE A 308 -7.08 3.56 6.04
C ILE A 308 -8.42 3.40 6.75
N LEU A 309 -9.29 4.39 6.60
CA LEU A 309 -10.65 4.36 7.14
C LEU A 309 -11.65 4.05 6.02
N LEU A 310 -12.39 2.95 6.19
CA LEU A 310 -13.56 2.64 5.37
C LEU A 310 -14.82 3.20 6.01
N VAL A 311 -15.59 3.93 5.22
CA VAL A 311 -16.88 4.49 5.64
C VAL A 311 -17.98 3.85 4.82
N ASN A 312 -18.95 3.24 5.49
CA ASN A 312 -20.10 2.64 4.85
C ASN A 312 -21.16 3.72 4.61
N ILE A 313 -21.68 3.71 3.40
CA ILE A 313 -22.73 4.62 2.95
C ILE A 313 -23.99 3.78 2.68
N ASN A 314 -25.12 4.15 3.29
CA ASN A 314 -26.39 3.49 3.02
C ASN A 314 -26.99 4.03 1.70
N PRO A 315 -27.01 3.22 0.63
CA PRO A 315 -27.44 3.70 -0.69
C PRO A 315 -28.93 4.10 -0.74
N SER A 316 -29.73 3.63 0.22
CA SER A 316 -31.15 4.03 0.30
C SER A 316 -31.34 5.45 0.83
N GLY A 317 -30.35 6.01 1.51
CA GLY A 317 -30.40 7.37 2.06
C GLY A 317 -29.47 8.34 1.37
N VAL A 318 -28.24 7.91 1.04
CA VAL A 318 -27.20 8.74 0.41
C VAL A 318 -26.44 7.89 -0.61
N ASP A 319 -26.24 8.40 -1.81
CA ASP A 319 -25.33 7.76 -2.78
C ASP A 319 -23.87 8.11 -2.46
N ALA A 320 -22.98 7.11 -2.43
CA ALA A 320 -21.55 7.29 -2.19
C ALA A 320 -20.92 8.27 -3.21
N LYS A 321 -21.39 8.29 -4.45
CA LYS A 321 -20.92 9.25 -5.46
C LYS A 321 -21.36 10.67 -5.11
N TYR A 322 -22.58 10.84 -4.64
CA TYR A 322 -23.08 12.14 -4.17
C TYR A 322 -22.27 12.61 -2.95
N PHE A 323 -22.04 11.74 -1.95
CA PHE A 323 -21.22 12.05 -0.78
C PHE A 323 -19.82 12.53 -1.16
N VAL A 324 -19.15 11.84 -2.09
CA VAL A 324 -17.82 12.25 -2.60
C VAL A 324 -17.92 13.61 -3.32
N SER A 325 -18.96 13.84 -4.12
CA SER A 325 -19.13 15.11 -4.86
C SER A 325 -19.35 16.30 -3.95
N GLU A 326 -20.10 16.15 -2.85
CA GLU A 326 -20.30 17.24 -1.87
C GLU A 326 -19.01 17.58 -1.12
N LEU A 327 -18.17 16.60 -0.78
CA LEU A 327 -16.88 16.87 -0.14
C LEU A 327 -15.89 17.61 -1.05
N ILE A 328 -15.98 17.43 -2.37
CA ILE A 328 -15.13 18.12 -3.34
C ILE A 328 -15.67 19.53 -3.65
N LYS A 329 -16.99 19.71 -3.51
CA LYS A 329 -17.66 20.95 -3.91
C LYS A 329 -17.13 22.15 -3.10
N VAL A 330 -16.84 23.22 -3.81
CA VAL A 330 -16.45 24.51 -3.23
C VAL A 330 -17.54 25.49 -3.60
N ASP A 331 -18.16 26.10 -2.60
CA ASP A 331 -19.15 27.14 -2.83
C ASP A 331 -18.41 28.44 -3.22
N ALA A 332 -18.67 28.92 -4.42
CA ALA A 332 -18.24 30.26 -4.82
C ALA A 332 -19.05 31.27 -4.02
N ASP A 333 -18.42 31.92 -3.05
CA ASP A 333 -19.12 32.86 -2.17
C ASP A 333 -19.41 34.18 -2.89
N GLU A 334 -20.67 34.50 -3.00
CA GLU A 334 -21.13 35.83 -3.28
C GLU A 334 -21.06 36.67 -1.97
N GLY A 335 -19.87 37.17 -1.64
CA GLY A 335 -19.71 38.46 -0.98
C GLY A 335 -20.17 38.67 0.46
N ASP A 336 -20.18 37.69 1.37
CA ASP A 336 -20.45 37.99 2.80
C ASP A 336 -19.26 37.65 3.72
N SER A 337 -18.69 38.69 4.28
CA SER A 337 -17.34 38.75 4.87
C SER A 337 -17.27 38.45 6.37
N LYS A 338 -18.17 37.68 6.98
CA LYS A 338 -18.08 37.37 8.41
C LYS A 338 -18.38 35.91 8.75
N SER A 339 -17.33 35.22 9.22
CA SER A 339 -17.27 33.89 9.87
C SER A 339 -17.59 32.67 9.01
N ASN A 340 -16.69 31.70 8.99
CA ASN A 340 -16.74 30.38 8.35
C ASN A 340 -16.39 30.28 6.85
N ASN A 341 -15.85 31.30 6.21
CA ASN A 341 -15.49 31.32 4.77
C ASN A 341 -14.43 30.28 4.38
N LYS A 342 -13.57 29.81 5.31
CA LYS A 342 -12.50 28.85 5.00
C LYS A 342 -12.99 27.44 4.68
N ILE A 343 -14.05 26.98 5.32
CA ILE A 343 -14.59 25.62 5.15
C ILE A 343 -15.26 25.48 3.80
N ARG A 344 -15.99 26.51 3.38
CA ARG A 344 -16.66 26.54 2.09
C ARG A 344 -15.68 26.63 0.91
N SER A 345 -14.47 27.17 1.13
CA SER A 345 -13.39 27.22 0.14
C SER A 345 -12.48 25.98 0.12
N THR A 346 -12.75 24.99 0.96
CA THR A 346 -11.93 23.78 1.10
C THR A 346 -12.56 22.61 0.34
N ALA A 347 -11.79 21.97 -0.53
CA ALA A 347 -12.17 20.74 -1.19
C ALA A 347 -11.54 19.52 -0.46
N VAL A 348 -12.35 18.56 -0.04
CA VAL A 348 -11.85 17.30 0.53
C VAL A 348 -11.98 16.18 -0.49
N ARG A 349 -10.85 15.59 -0.88
CA ARG A 349 -10.80 14.50 -1.84
C ARG A 349 -10.68 13.17 -1.14
N ILE A 350 -11.61 12.26 -1.41
CA ILE A 350 -11.61 10.88 -0.92
C ILE A 350 -11.81 9.89 -2.07
N ALA A 351 -11.60 8.60 -1.81
CA ALA A 351 -11.80 7.58 -2.83
C ALA A 351 -13.15 6.88 -2.66
N GLN A 352 -13.93 6.79 -3.73
CA GLN A 352 -15.08 5.89 -3.80
C GLN A 352 -14.59 4.46 -4.07
N ILE A 353 -14.99 3.49 -3.24
CA ILE A 353 -14.68 2.07 -3.43
C ILE A 353 -15.78 1.39 -4.25
N ASN A 354 -17.03 1.62 -3.87
CA ASN A 354 -18.23 1.16 -4.59
C ASN A 354 -19.42 2.06 -4.23
N ASN A 355 -20.63 1.67 -4.61
CA ASN A 355 -21.83 2.48 -4.35
C ASN A 355 -22.21 2.60 -2.87
N ALA A 356 -21.68 1.72 -2.01
CA ALA A 356 -21.99 1.66 -0.59
C ALA A 356 -20.78 1.93 0.32
N ARG A 357 -19.63 2.29 -0.26
CA ARG A 357 -18.40 2.46 0.55
C ARG A 357 -17.46 3.49 -0.05
N VAL A 358 -16.92 4.36 0.82
CA VAL A 358 -15.86 5.29 0.52
C VAL A 358 -14.66 5.05 1.43
N ARG A 359 -13.50 5.57 1.05
CA ARG A 359 -12.23 5.41 1.77
C ARG A 359 -11.55 6.74 2.01
N PHE A 360 -11.14 6.98 3.23
CA PHE A 360 -10.23 8.03 3.64
C PHE A 360 -8.88 7.41 3.95
N VAL A 361 -7.80 8.06 3.54
CA VAL A 361 -6.43 7.64 3.88
C VAL A 361 -5.67 8.84 4.40
N THR A 362 -5.28 8.79 5.66
CA THR A 362 -4.46 9.83 6.29
C THR A 362 -2.98 9.60 5.99
N HIS A 363 -2.21 10.68 5.92
CA HIS A 363 -0.79 10.64 5.57
C HIS A 363 -0.06 11.92 6.00
N LYS A 364 1.28 11.90 5.92
CA LYS A 364 2.20 12.96 6.42
C LYS A 364 1.91 14.39 5.94
N ASN A 365 1.23 14.58 4.83
CA ASN A 365 0.94 15.92 4.30
C ASN A 365 -0.40 16.48 4.79
N ILE A 366 -1.10 15.80 5.70
CA ILE A 366 -2.32 16.28 6.35
C ILE A 366 -1.94 16.89 7.69
N THR A 367 -2.07 18.20 7.81
CA THR A 367 -1.85 18.93 9.08
C THR A 367 -3.06 18.78 10.01
N ASP A 368 -2.88 19.06 11.31
CA ASP A 368 -4.02 19.09 12.24
C ASP A 368 -5.12 20.05 11.78
N LYS A 369 -4.73 21.22 11.22
CA LYS A 369 -5.68 22.18 10.66
C LYS A 369 -6.46 21.61 9.46
N ASP A 370 -5.77 20.92 8.53
CA ASP A 370 -6.43 20.25 7.40
C ASP A 370 -7.43 19.20 7.89
N LEU A 371 -7.03 18.45 8.93
CA LEU A 371 -7.86 17.43 9.53
C LEU A 371 -9.13 18.00 10.15
N ASP A 372 -9.00 19.10 10.91
CA ASP A 372 -10.14 19.78 11.55
C ASP A 372 -11.11 20.32 10.47
N MET A 373 -10.59 20.96 9.41
CA MET A 373 -11.40 21.43 8.28
C MET A 373 -12.08 20.27 7.52
N ALA A 374 -11.37 19.14 7.33
CA ALA A 374 -11.96 17.97 6.69
C ALA A 374 -13.10 17.37 7.54
N ILE A 375 -12.91 17.28 8.86
CA ILE A 375 -13.93 16.79 9.80
C ILE A 375 -15.15 17.70 9.82
N GLU A 376 -14.96 19.01 9.77
CA GLU A 376 -16.07 19.97 9.78
C GLU A 376 -16.87 19.91 8.48
N LYS A 377 -16.23 19.53 7.39
CA LYS A 377 -16.88 19.39 6.07
C LYS A 377 -17.61 18.05 5.90
N ILE A 378 -17.23 17.02 6.63
CA ILE A 378 -17.89 15.69 6.59
C ILE A 378 -19.26 15.75 7.23
#